data_dba941d072c2080ec1fb96cb0c5204f8
#
_entry.id   dba941d072c2080ec1fb96cb0c5204f8
#
_cell.length_a   1.000
_cell.length_b   1.000
_cell.length_c   1.000
_cell.angle_alpha   90.00
_cell.angle_beta   90.00
_cell.angle_gamma   90.00
#
_symmetry.space_group_name_H-M   'P 1'
#
loop_
_entity.id
_entity.type
_entity.pdbx_description
1 polymer ?
#
loop_
_entity_poly.entity_id
_entity_poly.type
_entity_poly.pdbx_seq_one_letter_code
_entity_poly.pdbx_strand_id
1 'polypeptide(L)'
;IRGARVLALLGDSVTTDHISPAGNISKSSPAARYLMGEGVKPADFNSYGSRRGNHEVMMRGTFANIRLRNLLAPGTEGGVSIHLPTGEQMSIFDAAVRYKADGTPLVVLAGKEYGSGSSRDWAAKGTMLLGVKAVIAESFERIHRSNLIGMGVLPLQFPAGQSAQSLGLTGREVIDISGVA
;
A
#
# COMPACT_ATOMS: atom_id res chain seq x y z
N ILE A 1 15.98 4.52 8.02
CA ILE A 1 15.34 4.71 6.70
C ILE A 1 15.66 6.13 6.27
N ARG A 2 16.19 6.28 5.08
CA ARG A 2 16.57 7.60 4.55
C ARG A 2 16.03 7.80 3.15
N GLY A 3 15.59 9.02 2.87
CA GLY A 3 15.12 9.42 1.55
C GLY A 3 13.82 8.74 1.13
N ALA A 4 12.98 8.33 2.07
CA ALA A 4 11.74 7.65 1.77
C ALA A 4 10.71 8.58 1.12
N ARG A 5 9.90 8.02 0.23
CA ARG A 5 8.78 8.73 -0.40
C ARG A 5 7.46 8.10 0.02
N VAL A 6 6.42 8.89 0.05
CA VAL A 6 5.07 8.44 0.40
C VAL A 6 4.43 7.76 -0.81
N LEU A 7 4.11 6.49 -0.67
CA LEU A 7 3.39 5.73 -1.69
C LEU A 7 1.88 5.98 -1.62
N ALA A 8 1.36 6.11 -0.41
CA ALA A 8 -0.05 6.36 -0.18
C ALA A 8 -0.25 7.24 1.05
N LEU A 9 -1.12 8.23 0.91
CA LEU A 9 -1.62 9.07 1.99
C LEU A 9 -3.10 8.73 2.18
N LEU A 10 -3.41 8.02 3.24
CA LEU A 10 -4.72 7.43 3.49
C LEU A 10 -5.42 8.11 4.65
N GLY A 11 -6.75 8.05 4.64
CA GLY A 11 -7.59 8.55 5.73
C GLY A 11 -7.76 7.55 6.86
N ASP A 12 -8.81 7.76 7.63
CA ASP A 12 -9.19 6.90 8.76
C ASP A 12 -9.83 5.58 8.30
N SER A 13 -9.80 4.59 9.18
CA SER A 13 -10.54 3.33 9.02
C SER A 13 -10.25 2.57 7.73
N VAL A 14 -9.01 2.60 7.28
CA VAL A 14 -8.55 1.77 6.18
C VAL A 14 -8.41 0.34 6.70
N THR A 15 -9.30 -0.53 6.23
CA THR A 15 -9.38 -1.91 6.71
C THR A 15 -8.39 -2.83 6.00
N THR A 16 -8.20 -4.02 6.55
CA THR A 16 -7.43 -5.08 5.90
C THR A 16 -8.03 -5.49 4.55
N ASP A 17 -9.33 -5.32 4.36
CA ASP A 17 -9.99 -5.59 3.07
C ASP A 17 -9.67 -4.53 2.01
N HIS A 18 -9.36 -3.31 2.42
CA HIS A 18 -8.87 -2.27 1.52
C HIS A 18 -7.41 -2.51 1.10
N ILE A 19 -6.61 -3.10 1.97
CA ILE A 19 -5.18 -3.30 1.78
C ILE A 19 -4.91 -4.63 1.06
N SER A 20 -5.44 -5.72 1.60
CA SER A 20 -5.26 -7.06 1.05
C SER A 20 -6.07 -7.24 -0.23
N PRO A 21 -5.50 -7.86 -1.28
CA PRO A 21 -6.25 -8.08 -2.49
C PRO A 21 -7.41 -9.05 -2.26
N ALA A 22 -8.59 -8.69 -2.78
CA ALA A 22 -9.81 -9.48 -2.68
C ALA A 22 -10.66 -9.32 -3.94
N GLY A 23 -11.58 -10.25 -4.15
CA GLY A 23 -12.49 -10.21 -5.29
C GLY A 23 -11.85 -10.63 -6.61
N ASN A 24 -12.54 -10.35 -7.69
CA ASN A 24 -12.11 -10.72 -9.03
C ASN A 24 -10.95 -9.84 -9.52
N ILE A 25 -10.10 -10.43 -10.35
CA ILE A 25 -8.99 -9.71 -10.97
C ILE A 25 -9.52 -8.92 -12.17
N SER A 26 -9.44 -7.61 -12.10
CA SER A 26 -9.86 -6.74 -13.20
C SER A 26 -8.94 -6.91 -14.41
N LYS A 27 -9.53 -6.94 -15.60
CA LYS A 27 -8.81 -7.12 -16.87
C LYS A 27 -7.81 -6.00 -17.17
N SER A 28 -7.98 -4.83 -16.57
CA SER A 28 -7.09 -3.66 -16.73
C SER A 28 -6.05 -3.54 -15.61
N SER A 29 -6.04 -4.46 -14.66
CA SER A 29 -5.17 -4.39 -13.48
C SER A 29 -3.72 -4.81 -13.78
N PRO A 30 -2.75 -4.41 -12.94
CA PRO A 30 -1.40 -4.94 -13.00
C PRO A 30 -1.34 -6.47 -12.89
N ALA A 31 -2.19 -7.08 -12.06
CA ALA A 31 -2.28 -8.53 -11.94
C ALA A 31 -2.72 -9.19 -13.26
N ALA A 32 -3.66 -8.58 -13.97
CA ALA A 32 -4.09 -9.06 -15.27
C ALA A 32 -2.96 -9.02 -16.30
N ARG A 33 -2.19 -7.95 -16.35
CA ARG A 33 -1.03 -7.85 -17.25
C ARG A 33 0.00 -8.94 -16.97
N TYR A 34 0.26 -9.21 -15.70
CA TYR A 34 1.15 -10.28 -15.29
C TYR A 34 0.63 -11.66 -15.75
N LEU A 35 -0.63 -11.97 -15.46
CA LEU A 35 -1.24 -13.25 -15.83
C LEU A 35 -1.27 -13.47 -17.36
N MET A 36 -1.60 -12.44 -18.12
CA MET A 36 -1.56 -12.52 -19.58
C MET A 36 -0.14 -12.76 -20.09
N GLY A 37 0.86 -12.14 -19.47
CA GLY A 37 2.26 -12.39 -19.76
C GLY A 37 2.68 -13.84 -19.50
N GLU A 38 2.04 -14.52 -18.54
CA GLU A 38 2.23 -15.93 -18.21
C GLU A 38 1.33 -16.87 -19.06
N GLY A 39 0.63 -16.32 -20.03
CA GLY A 39 -0.22 -17.12 -20.93
C GLY A 39 -1.63 -17.42 -20.40
N VAL A 40 -2.04 -16.79 -19.29
CA VAL A 40 -3.38 -16.98 -18.75
C VAL A 40 -4.38 -16.07 -19.47
N LYS A 41 -5.46 -16.66 -19.99
CA LYS A 41 -6.52 -15.91 -20.66
C LYS A 41 -7.38 -15.14 -19.65
N PRO A 42 -7.95 -13.98 -20.03
CA PRO A 42 -8.82 -13.20 -19.13
C PRO A 42 -9.99 -14.00 -18.56
N ALA A 43 -10.53 -14.94 -19.29
CA ALA A 43 -11.60 -15.81 -18.79
C ALA A 43 -11.16 -16.73 -17.65
N ASP A 44 -9.87 -16.98 -17.52
CA ASP A 44 -9.29 -17.89 -16.54
C ASP A 44 -8.59 -17.17 -15.38
N PHE A 45 -8.71 -15.84 -15.28
CA PHE A 45 -8.08 -15.07 -14.21
C PHE A 45 -8.53 -15.49 -12.83
N ASN A 46 -9.84 -15.77 -12.69
CA ASN A 46 -10.44 -16.09 -11.41
C ASN A 46 -10.30 -14.93 -10.39
N SER A 47 -10.26 -15.24 -9.11
CA SER A 47 -10.15 -14.25 -8.05
C SER A 47 -8.75 -14.18 -7.45
N TYR A 48 -8.44 -13.09 -6.76
CA TYR A 48 -7.21 -13.00 -5.97
C TYR A 48 -7.11 -14.12 -4.93
N GLY A 49 -8.23 -14.46 -4.28
CA GLY A 49 -8.26 -15.51 -3.28
C GLY A 49 -7.85 -16.88 -3.81
N SER A 50 -8.24 -17.21 -5.03
CA SER A 50 -7.83 -18.48 -5.67
C SER A 50 -6.36 -18.51 -6.06
N ARG A 51 -5.70 -17.37 -6.14
CA ARG A 51 -4.31 -17.22 -6.52
C ARG A 51 -3.41 -16.73 -5.37
N ARG A 52 -3.90 -16.83 -4.15
CA ARG A 52 -3.16 -16.31 -2.96
C ARG A 52 -1.81 -16.99 -2.71
N GLY A 53 -1.55 -18.13 -3.32
CA GLY A 53 -0.24 -18.76 -3.30
C GLY A 53 0.78 -18.15 -4.27
N ASN A 54 0.33 -17.27 -5.16
CA ASN A 54 1.18 -16.57 -6.11
C ASN A 54 1.41 -15.13 -5.64
N HIS A 55 2.56 -14.86 -5.04
CA HIS A 55 2.89 -13.53 -4.52
C HIS A 55 2.96 -12.45 -5.61
N GLU A 56 3.29 -12.81 -6.83
CA GLU A 56 3.32 -11.88 -7.96
C GLU A 56 1.93 -11.33 -8.28
N VAL A 57 0.91 -12.15 -8.19
CA VAL A 57 -0.49 -11.73 -8.34
C VAL A 57 -0.93 -10.90 -7.15
N MET A 58 -0.64 -11.39 -5.95
CA MET A 58 -1.12 -10.77 -4.71
C MET A 58 -0.50 -9.38 -4.47
N MET A 59 0.79 -9.20 -4.69
CA MET A 59 1.40 -7.88 -4.52
C MET A 59 0.85 -6.85 -5.50
N ARG A 60 0.45 -7.27 -6.69
CA ARG A 60 -0.15 -6.39 -7.69
C ARG A 60 -1.57 -5.94 -7.35
N GLY A 61 -2.24 -6.67 -6.47
CA GLY A 61 -3.57 -6.32 -5.95
C GLY A 61 -3.56 -5.61 -4.59
N THR A 62 -2.40 -5.46 -3.99
CA THR A 62 -2.29 -4.77 -2.69
C THR A 62 -2.58 -3.28 -2.86
N PHE A 63 -3.45 -2.74 -2.01
CA PHE A 63 -3.99 -1.38 -2.11
C PHE A 63 -4.79 -1.12 -3.40
N ALA A 64 -5.25 -2.15 -4.09
CA ALA A 64 -5.99 -1.99 -5.34
C ALA A 64 -7.52 -2.02 -5.18
N ASN A 65 -8.03 -2.00 -3.95
CA ASN A 65 -9.47 -1.97 -3.69
C ASN A 65 -10.08 -0.71 -4.28
N ILE A 66 -11.21 -0.85 -4.99
CA ILE A 66 -11.89 0.26 -5.67
C ILE A 66 -12.38 1.36 -4.71
N ARG A 67 -12.54 1.05 -3.43
CA ARG A 67 -12.97 2.00 -2.39
C ARG A 67 -11.82 2.74 -1.74
N LEU A 68 -10.58 2.33 -2.01
CA LEU A 68 -9.42 3.02 -1.47
C LEU A 68 -9.29 4.40 -2.11
N ARG A 69 -9.00 5.40 -1.28
CA ARG A 69 -8.71 6.76 -1.74
C ARG A 69 -7.32 7.14 -1.31
N ASN A 70 -6.44 7.34 -2.26
CA ASN A 70 -5.12 7.86 -2.02
C ASN A 70 -5.16 9.39 -2.19
N LEU A 71 -4.98 10.11 -1.08
CA LEU A 71 -5.04 11.56 -1.06
C LEU A 71 -3.85 12.22 -1.79
N LEU A 72 -2.82 11.46 -2.13
CA LEU A 72 -1.76 11.91 -3.06
C LEU A 72 -2.28 12.17 -4.46
N ALA A 73 -3.32 11.45 -4.88
CA ALA A 73 -3.97 11.58 -6.17
C ALA A 73 -5.44 11.97 -5.94
N PRO A 74 -5.73 13.24 -5.57
CA PRO A 74 -7.08 13.69 -5.25
C PRO A 74 -8.03 13.45 -6.41
N GLY A 75 -9.27 13.09 -6.08
CA GLY A 75 -10.32 12.83 -7.09
C GLY A 75 -10.24 11.46 -7.75
N THR A 76 -9.29 10.61 -7.37
CA THR A 76 -9.19 9.24 -7.87
C THR A 76 -9.75 8.24 -6.87
N GLU A 77 -10.16 7.08 -7.37
CA GLU A 77 -10.59 5.93 -6.57
C GLU A 77 -9.77 4.71 -6.97
N GLY A 78 -9.61 3.78 -6.01
CA GLY A 78 -8.86 2.56 -6.25
C GLY A 78 -7.38 2.72 -6.01
N GLY A 79 -6.61 1.79 -6.52
CA GLY A 79 -5.18 1.68 -6.29
C GLY A 79 -4.34 2.61 -7.16
N VAL A 80 -4.55 3.91 -7.03
CA VAL A 80 -3.84 4.94 -7.82
C VAL A 80 -2.87 5.70 -6.93
N SER A 81 -1.68 5.97 -7.42
CA SER A 81 -0.66 6.80 -6.77
C SER A 81 0.01 7.73 -7.77
N ILE A 82 0.93 8.54 -7.29
CA ILE A 82 1.76 9.41 -8.11
C ILE A 82 3.22 9.04 -7.86
N HIS A 83 3.97 8.82 -8.92
CA HIS A 83 5.41 8.75 -8.85
C HIS A 83 5.94 10.17 -8.70
N LEU A 84 6.24 10.59 -7.48
CA LEU A 84 6.53 11.98 -7.13
C LEU A 84 7.68 12.60 -7.94
N PRO A 85 8.79 11.90 -8.19
CA PRO A 85 9.89 12.47 -8.98
C PRO A 85 9.50 12.88 -10.40
N THR A 86 8.55 12.17 -11.04
CA THR A 86 8.09 12.49 -12.39
C THR A 86 6.73 13.21 -12.40
N GLY A 87 5.99 13.19 -11.29
CA GLY A 87 4.62 13.71 -11.20
C GLY A 87 3.60 12.86 -11.95
N GLU A 88 3.97 11.68 -12.44
CA GLU A 88 3.12 10.82 -13.26
C GLU A 88 2.17 9.98 -12.39
N GLN A 89 0.89 10.00 -12.73
CA GLN A 89 -0.13 9.19 -12.07
C GLN A 89 -0.15 7.77 -12.65
N MET A 90 -0.18 6.77 -11.78
CA MET A 90 -0.17 5.36 -12.17
C MET A 90 -0.77 4.49 -11.07
N SER A 91 -0.87 3.18 -11.30
CA SER A 91 -1.25 2.26 -10.24
C SER A 91 -0.23 2.27 -9.09
N ILE A 92 -0.69 1.95 -7.88
CA ILE A 92 0.20 1.83 -6.71
C ILE A 92 1.32 0.83 -6.98
N PHE A 93 1.00 -0.30 -7.62
CA PHE A 93 2.01 -1.28 -7.99
C PHE A 93 3.06 -0.72 -8.97
N ASP A 94 2.63 -0.03 -10.02
CA ASP A 94 3.55 0.54 -11.00
C ASP A 94 4.44 1.61 -10.38
N ALA A 95 3.88 2.46 -9.50
CA ALA A 95 4.65 3.43 -8.74
C ALA A 95 5.71 2.74 -7.86
N ALA A 96 5.32 1.69 -7.14
CA ALA A 96 6.23 0.91 -6.29
C ALA A 96 7.38 0.30 -7.10
N VAL A 97 7.11 -0.22 -8.30
CA VAL A 97 8.14 -0.76 -9.20
C VAL A 97 9.15 0.32 -9.59
N ARG A 98 8.69 1.51 -9.95
CA ARG A 98 9.58 2.62 -10.30
C ARG A 98 10.45 3.06 -9.13
N TYR A 99 9.88 3.19 -7.94
CA TYR A 99 10.64 3.53 -6.74
C TYR A 99 11.67 2.45 -6.40
N LYS A 100 11.32 1.19 -6.60
CA LYS A 100 12.27 0.08 -6.38
C LYS A 100 13.45 0.15 -7.36
N ALA A 101 13.21 0.47 -8.61
CA ALA A 101 14.25 0.67 -9.62
C ALA A 101 15.19 1.83 -9.26
N ASP A 102 14.64 2.88 -8.63
CA ASP A 102 15.41 4.04 -8.15
C ASP A 102 16.11 3.79 -6.82
N GLY A 103 15.88 2.64 -6.18
CA GLY A 103 16.41 2.35 -4.84
C GLY A 103 15.76 3.17 -3.72
N THR A 104 14.58 3.73 -3.94
CA THR A 104 13.88 4.62 -3.01
C THR A 104 13.01 3.80 -2.05
N PRO A 105 13.21 3.90 -0.72
CA PRO A 105 12.30 3.28 0.24
C PRO A 105 10.97 4.00 0.26
N LEU A 106 9.91 3.28 0.66
CA LEU A 106 8.55 3.81 0.67
C LEU A 106 7.98 3.82 2.08
N VAL A 107 7.07 4.76 2.31
CA VAL A 107 6.25 4.83 3.52
C VAL A 107 4.78 5.03 3.14
N VAL A 108 3.90 4.62 4.04
CA VAL A 108 2.47 4.88 3.96
C VAL A 108 2.08 5.74 5.15
N LEU A 109 1.34 6.81 4.89
CA LEU A 109 0.74 7.64 5.94
C LEU A 109 -0.75 7.30 6.02
N ALA A 110 -1.27 7.14 7.23
CA ALA A 110 -2.65 6.79 7.46
C ALA A 110 -3.25 7.51 8.67
N GLY A 111 -4.55 7.46 8.79
CA GLY A 111 -5.28 8.04 9.91
C GLY A 111 -5.50 7.04 11.05
N LYS A 112 -6.69 7.09 11.64
CA LYS A 112 -7.08 6.26 12.78
C LYS A 112 -7.48 4.86 12.35
N GLU A 113 -7.28 3.90 13.25
CA GLU A 113 -7.75 2.52 13.11
C GLU A 113 -7.23 1.81 11.84
N TYR A 114 -5.97 2.08 11.49
CA TYR A 114 -5.36 1.46 10.32
C TYR A 114 -5.26 -0.06 10.47
N GLY A 115 -5.78 -0.79 9.48
CA GLY A 115 -5.74 -2.24 9.45
C GLY A 115 -6.84 -2.93 10.23
N SER A 116 -7.94 -2.22 10.55
CA SER A 116 -9.12 -2.82 11.19
C SER A 116 -9.78 -3.87 10.29
N GLY A 117 -10.62 -4.72 10.89
CA GLY A 117 -11.33 -5.79 10.18
C GLY A 117 -10.69 -7.16 10.39
N SER A 118 -10.87 -8.05 9.43
CA SER A 118 -10.35 -9.42 9.52
C SER A 118 -8.83 -9.47 9.56
N SER A 119 -8.27 -10.40 10.32
CA SER A 119 -6.83 -10.66 10.30
C SER A 119 -6.42 -11.24 8.95
N ARG A 120 -5.64 -10.48 8.18
CA ARG A 120 -5.15 -10.88 6.86
C ARG A 120 -3.65 -10.62 6.77
N ASP A 121 -2.87 -11.71 6.74
CA ASP A 121 -1.42 -11.63 6.61
C ASP A 121 -0.99 -10.91 5.33
N TRP A 122 -1.75 -11.09 4.27
CA TRP A 122 -1.46 -10.46 2.99
C TRP A 122 -1.57 -8.93 3.02
N ALA A 123 -2.33 -8.36 3.94
CA ALA A 123 -2.34 -6.91 4.12
C ALA A 123 -0.94 -6.39 4.52
N ALA A 124 -0.25 -7.11 5.39
CA ALA A 124 1.12 -6.77 5.79
C ALA A 124 2.16 -7.26 4.78
N LYS A 125 2.02 -8.49 4.29
CA LYS A 125 2.97 -9.08 3.33
C LYS A 125 2.99 -8.33 2.00
N GLY A 126 1.83 -7.99 1.46
CA GLY A 126 1.75 -7.20 0.23
C GLY A 126 2.36 -5.81 0.40
N THR A 127 2.13 -5.17 1.53
CA THR A 127 2.75 -3.89 1.88
C THR A 127 4.28 -4.00 1.85
N MET A 128 4.83 -5.02 2.49
CA MET A 128 6.28 -5.27 2.49
C MET A 128 6.81 -5.54 1.07
N LEU A 129 6.12 -6.35 0.28
CA LEU A 129 6.55 -6.70 -1.07
C LEU A 129 6.58 -5.49 -2.01
N LEU A 130 5.74 -4.50 -1.79
CA LEU A 130 5.75 -3.24 -2.55
C LEU A 130 6.96 -2.34 -2.22
N GLY A 131 7.73 -2.68 -1.20
CA GLY A 131 8.88 -1.87 -0.79
C GLY A 131 8.58 -0.85 0.30
N VAL A 132 7.40 -0.94 0.93
CA VAL A 132 7.06 -0.09 2.08
C VAL A 132 7.86 -0.53 3.29
N LYS A 133 8.60 0.39 3.87
CA LYS A 133 9.47 0.16 5.04
C LYS A 133 8.82 0.56 6.35
N ALA A 134 7.90 1.51 6.31
CA ALA A 134 7.20 1.99 7.48
C ALA A 134 5.77 2.41 7.14
N VAL A 135 4.88 2.24 8.09
CA VAL A 135 3.53 2.83 8.07
C VAL A 135 3.43 3.75 9.27
N ILE A 136 3.05 5.01 9.03
CA ILE A 136 2.88 6.02 10.07
C ILE A 136 1.39 6.35 10.14
N ALA A 137 0.75 6.03 11.24
CA ALA A 137 -0.69 6.21 11.42
C ALA A 137 -1.03 6.88 12.74
N GLU A 138 -2.24 7.41 12.85
CA GLU A 138 -2.73 7.96 14.11
C GLU A 138 -2.99 6.86 15.13
N SER A 139 -3.52 5.71 14.67
CA SER A 139 -3.65 4.50 15.48
C SER A 139 -3.72 3.27 14.59
N PHE A 140 -3.39 2.12 15.17
CA PHE A 140 -3.40 0.83 14.48
C PHE A 140 -4.36 -0.13 15.16
N GLU A 141 -4.98 -0.99 14.35
CA GLU A 141 -5.54 -2.23 14.88
C GLU A 141 -4.39 -3.14 15.32
N ARG A 142 -4.57 -3.76 16.49
CA ARG A 142 -3.48 -4.49 17.17
C ARG A 142 -2.90 -5.64 16.35
N ILE A 143 -3.75 -6.45 15.73
CA ILE A 143 -3.31 -7.63 14.98
C ILE A 143 -2.53 -7.20 13.72
N HIS A 144 -3.06 -6.21 13.01
CA HIS A 144 -2.37 -5.69 11.83
C HIS A 144 -1.02 -5.06 12.16
N ARG A 145 -0.94 -4.33 13.26
CA ARG A 145 0.33 -3.79 13.76
C ARG A 145 1.36 -4.91 14.01
N SER A 146 0.93 -5.99 14.65
CA SER A 146 1.80 -7.15 14.88
C SER A 146 2.21 -7.82 13.58
N ASN A 147 1.31 -7.93 12.61
CA ASN A 147 1.61 -8.50 11.31
C ASN A 147 2.61 -7.65 10.52
N LEU A 148 2.50 -6.32 10.59
CA LEU A 148 3.48 -5.41 9.98
C LEU A 148 4.88 -5.65 10.57
N ILE A 149 4.99 -5.74 11.88
CA ILE A 149 6.27 -6.03 12.55
C ILE A 149 6.81 -7.39 12.08
N GLY A 150 5.96 -8.41 12.04
CA GLY A 150 6.34 -9.75 11.59
C GLY A 150 6.85 -9.80 10.15
N MET A 151 6.38 -8.90 9.31
CA MET A 151 6.82 -8.78 7.90
C MET A 151 7.97 -7.77 7.71
N GLY A 152 8.50 -7.20 8.79
CA GLY A 152 9.61 -6.26 8.70
C GLY A 152 9.20 -4.85 8.28
N VAL A 153 7.94 -4.49 8.41
CA VAL A 153 7.43 -3.13 8.19
C VAL A 153 7.28 -2.44 9.53
N LEU A 154 7.91 -1.29 9.68
CA LEU A 154 7.93 -0.54 10.94
C LEU A 154 6.59 0.20 11.15
N PRO A 155 5.79 -0.13 12.16
CA PRO A 155 4.59 0.64 12.49
C PRO A 155 4.97 1.80 13.42
N LEU A 156 4.74 3.02 12.98
CA LEU A 156 4.97 4.22 13.75
C LEU A 156 3.64 4.94 13.97
N GLN A 157 3.49 5.54 15.14
CA GLN A 157 2.28 6.27 15.51
C GLN A 157 2.59 7.75 15.67
N PHE A 158 1.72 8.59 15.11
CA PHE A 158 1.78 10.02 15.38
C PHE A 158 1.60 10.28 16.88
N PRO A 159 2.25 11.31 17.44
CA PRO A 159 1.98 11.73 18.80
C PRO A 159 0.48 12.02 19.01
N ALA A 160 0.01 11.86 20.23
CA ALA A 160 -1.40 12.09 20.58
C ALA A 160 -1.89 13.46 20.08
N GLY A 161 -3.04 13.46 19.39
CA GLY A 161 -3.63 14.67 18.84
C GLY A 161 -2.99 15.19 17.55
N GLN A 162 -1.99 14.49 17.01
CA GLN A 162 -1.34 14.84 15.75
C GLN A 162 -1.71 13.85 14.64
N SER A 163 -1.74 14.36 13.41
CA SER A 163 -2.03 13.61 12.21
C SER A 163 -1.21 14.16 11.04
N ALA A 164 -1.24 13.49 9.91
CA ALA A 164 -0.63 14.02 8.69
C ALA A 164 -1.20 15.40 8.36
N GLN A 165 -2.51 15.59 8.49
CA GLN A 165 -3.19 16.85 8.23
C GLN A 165 -2.79 17.93 9.22
N SER A 166 -2.77 17.64 10.52
CA SER A 166 -2.41 18.64 11.55
C SER A 166 -0.95 19.10 11.43
N LEU A 167 -0.07 18.23 10.93
CA LEU A 167 1.34 18.54 10.67
C LEU A 167 1.56 19.18 9.30
N GLY A 168 0.51 19.34 8.50
CA GLY A 168 0.62 19.90 7.16
C GLY A 168 1.32 19.03 6.14
N LEU A 169 1.36 17.71 6.37
CA LEU A 169 1.96 16.78 5.43
C LEU A 169 1.07 16.62 4.20
N THR A 170 1.67 16.81 3.04
CA THR A 170 0.99 16.69 1.75
C THR A 170 1.19 15.30 1.12
N GLY A 171 2.15 14.53 1.64
CA GLY A 171 2.60 13.29 1.05
C GLY A 171 3.71 13.47 0.01
N ARG A 172 4.09 14.71 -0.29
CA ARG A 172 5.16 15.02 -1.26
C ARG A 172 6.53 15.16 -0.62
N GLU A 173 6.61 15.07 0.69
CA GLU A 173 7.83 15.22 1.47
C GLU A 173 8.76 14.02 1.28
N VAL A 174 10.04 14.27 1.45
CA VAL A 174 11.06 13.24 1.64
C VAL A 174 11.13 12.96 3.14
N ILE A 175 11.06 11.68 3.51
CA ILE A 175 10.96 11.28 4.91
C ILE A 175 12.18 10.46 5.30
N ASP A 176 12.82 10.90 6.38
CA ASP A 176 13.88 10.14 7.05
C ASP A 176 13.37 9.65 8.41
N ILE A 177 13.66 8.41 8.73
CA ILE A 177 13.33 7.80 10.02
C ILE A 177 14.63 7.33 10.66
N SER A 178 14.94 7.89 11.82
CA SER A 178 16.14 7.59 12.60
C SER A 178 15.79 7.38 14.06
N GLY A 179 16.75 6.89 14.86
CA GLY A 179 16.56 6.70 16.28
C GLY A 179 15.69 5.50 16.66
N VAL A 180 15.47 4.60 15.72
CA VAL A 180 14.78 3.33 15.98
C VAL A 180 15.86 2.26 16.15
N ALA A 181 16.05 1.81 17.38
CA ALA A 181 17.04 0.78 17.73
C ALA A 181 16.42 -0.63 17.61
#